data_4b4034341e25eba25062952018bab110
#
_entry.id   4b4034341e25eba25062952018bab110
#
_cell.length_a   1.000
_cell.length_b   1.000
_cell.length_c   1.000
_cell.angle_alpha   90.00
_cell.angle_beta   90.00
_cell.angle_gamma   90.00
#
_symmetry.space_group_name_H-M   'P 1'
#
loop_
_entity.id
_entity.type
_entity.pdbx_description
1 polymer ?
#
loop_
_entity_poly.entity_id
_entity_poly.type
_entity_poly.pdbx_seq_one_letter_code
_entity_poly.pdbx_strand_id
1 'polypeptide(L)'
;TSSYKASVKGYGEVMPIDALTLVAQVSGRITQLSDTFQTGAVVKKGEVLAFIDDTDYVEALSSAKTDYESAVVALEEERLQGVQALDEWQRSGLEGEPASALVLRQPQLKAAQASLDEAKQVLETAKRDLAFTEITAPFDALVVTRDVSLGSYV
;
A
#
# COMPACT_ATOMS: atom_id res chain seq x y z
N THR A 1 -66.81 20.25 26.08
CA THR A 1 -65.75 20.22 25.05
C THR A 1 -64.98 18.92 25.19
N SER A 2 -65.23 17.96 24.29
CA SER A 2 -64.50 16.67 24.23
C SER A 2 -63.29 16.86 23.30
N SER A 3 -62.09 16.60 23.80
CA SER A 3 -60.87 16.59 22.98
C SER A 3 -60.73 15.21 22.31
N TYR A 4 -60.69 15.17 20.99
CA TYR A 4 -60.46 13.98 20.21
C TYR A 4 -58.99 13.89 19.83
N LYS A 5 -58.30 12.80 20.23
CA LYS A 5 -56.95 12.50 19.74
C LYS A 5 -57.08 11.66 18.45
N ALA A 6 -56.78 12.27 17.31
CA ALA A 6 -56.63 11.54 16.07
C ALA A 6 -55.19 10.94 16.02
N SER A 7 -55.08 9.64 15.84
CA SER A 7 -53.81 8.98 15.58
C SER A 7 -53.75 8.53 14.11
N VAL A 8 -52.73 8.95 13.39
CA VAL A 8 -52.48 8.50 12.03
C VAL A 8 -51.31 7.51 12.11
N LYS A 9 -51.52 6.31 11.58
CA LYS A 9 -50.46 5.31 11.41
C LYS A 9 -49.90 5.46 9.99
N GLY A 10 -48.60 5.71 9.90
CA GLY A 10 -47.86 5.75 8.62
C GLY A 10 -46.86 4.58 8.61
N TYR A 11 -46.64 4.04 7.43
CA TYR A 11 -45.59 3.05 7.17
C TYR A 11 -44.50 3.72 6.30
N GLY A 12 -43.25 3.44 6.59
CA GLY A 12 -42.11 3.93 5.80
C GLY A 12 -41.05 2.84 5.73
N GLU A 13 -40.35 2.79 4.61
CA GLU A 13 -39.17 1.95 4.44
C GLU A 13 -37.94 2.76 4.75
N VAL A 14 -37.03 2.21 5.57
CA VAL A 14 -35.75 2.83 5.89
C VAL A 14 -34.73 2.32 4.87
N MET A 15 -34.21 3.21 4.05
CA MET A 15 -33.14 2.91 3.10
C MET A 15 -31.81 3.48 3.59
N PRO A 16 -30.68 2.77 3.38
CA PRO A 16 -29.36 3.33 3.66
C PRO A 16 -29.06 4.51 2.74
N ILE A 17 -28.36 5.53 3.24
CA ILE A 17 -27.88 6.66 2.43
C ILE A 17 -26.76 6.17 1.50
N ASP A 18 -25.86 5.33 2.03
CA ASP A 18 -24.75 4.75 1.29
C ASP A 18 -24.79 3.22 1.40
N ALA A 19 -24.59 2.54 0.28
CA ALA A 19 -24.41 1.09 0.22
C ALA A 19 -23.11 0.79 -0.51
N LEU A 20 -22.23 -0.01 0.12
CA LEU A 20 -20.94 -0.40 -0.42
C LEU A 20 -20.80 -1.92 -0.44
N THR A 21 -20.34 -2.46 -1.56
CA THR A 21 -19.81 -3.83 -1.62
C THR A 21 -18.31 -3.76 -1.38
N LEU A 22 -17.88 -4.26 -0.20
CA LEU A 22 -16.47 -4.33 0.15
C LEU A 22 -15.84 -5.53 -0.57
N VAL A 23 -14.82 -5.27 -1.37
CA VAL A 23 -14.08 -6.28 -2.12
C VAL A 23 -12.65 -6.32 -1.60
N ALA A 24 -12.06 -7.51 -1.46
CA ALA A 24 -10.64 -7.65 -1.15
C ALA A 24 -9.79 -7.02 -2.26
N GLN A 25 -8.74 -6.28 -1.88
CA GLN A 25 -7.85 -5.60 -2.82
C GLN A 25 -6.64 -6.47 -3.18
N VAL A 26 -6.39 -7.51 -2.40
CA VAL A 26 -5.38 -8.54 -2.64
C VAL A 26 -6.02 -9.90 -2.53
N SER A 27 -5.45 -10.88 -3.20
CA SER A 27 -5.99 -12.25 -3.23
C SER A 27 -5.34 -13.11 -2.16
N GLY A 28 -6.07 -14.07 -1.64
CA GLY A 28 -5.55 -15.04 -0.69
C GLY A 28 -6.63 -15.77 0.07
N ARG A 29 -6.21 -16.66 0.96
CA ARG A 29 -7.12 -17.41 1.82
C ARG A 29 -7.45 -16.59 3.06
N ILE A 30 -8.73 -16.54 3.44
CA ILE A 30 -9.13 -15.95 4.71
C ILE A 30 -8.71 -16.87 5.86
N THR A 31 -7.84 -16.34 6.72
CA THR A 31 -7.29 -17.06 7.89
C THR A 31 -8.04 -16.75 9.17
N GLN A 32 -8.60 -15.55 9.28
CA GLN A 32 -9.36 -15.13 10.45
C GLN A 32 -10.54 -14.25 10.04
N LEU A 33 -11.63 -14.36 10.77
CA LEU A 33 -12.80 -13.49 10.67
C LEU A 33 -13.08 -12.89 12.03
N SER A 34 -13.42 -11.61 12.06
CA SER A 34 -13.88 -10.96 13.31
C SER A 34 -15.25 -11.50 13.72
N ASP A 35 -15.44 -11.69 15.01
CA ASP A 35 -16.75 -12.09 15.58
C ASP A 35 -17.83 -11.03 15.32
N THR A 36 -17.42 -9.77 15.14
CA THR A 36 -18.31 -8.66 14.80
C THR A 36 -18.69 -8.63 13.32
N PHE A 37 -17.98 -9.36 12.44
CA PHE A 37 -18.28 -9.43 11.01
C PHE A 37 -19.36 -10.46 10.71
N GLN A 38 -20.59 -10.16 11.12
CA GLN A 38 -21.78 -11.00 10.89
C GLN A 38 -22.89 -10.18 10.27
N THR A 39 -23.75 -10.83 9.50
CA THR A 39 -24.95 -10.21 8.95
C THR A 39 -25.82 -9.63 10.07
N GLY A 40 -26.20 -8.37 9.96
CA GLY A 40 -26.95 -7.63 10.97
C GLY A 40 -26.08 -6.98 12.07
N ALA A 41 -24.79 -7.17 12.08
CA ALA A 41 -23.89 -6.51 13.04
C ALA A 41 -23.50 -5.10 12.58
N VAL A 42 -23.24 -4.23 13.55
CA VAL A 42 -22.72 -2.88 13.33
C VAL A 42 -21.21 -2.89 13.52
N VAL A 43 -20.47 -2.41 12.52
CA VAL A 43 -19.02 -2.28 12.53
C VAL A 43 -18.63 -0.82 12.49
N LYS A 44 -17.50 -0.48 13.11
CA LYS A 44 -16.95 0.88 13.14
C LYS A 44 -15.87 1.07 12.08
N LYS A 45 -15.70 2.31 11.63
CA LYS A 45 -14.60 2.70 10.75
C LYS A 45 -13.25 2.25 11.31
N GLY A 46 -12.46 1.56 10.48
CA GLY A 46 -11.15 1.04 10.85
C GLY A 46 -11.17 -0.28 11.62
N GLU A 47 -12.35 -0.83 11.93
CA GLU A 47 -12.47 -2.14 12.56
C GLU A 47 -12.07 -3.24 11.58
N VAL A 48 -11.20 -4.16 12.01
CA VAL A 48 -10.75 -5.28 11.20
C VAL A 48 -11.86 -6.32 11.10
N LEU A 49 -12.24 -6.65 9.88
CA LEU A 49 -13.32 -7.58 9.56
C LEU A 49 -12.80 -8.98 9.27
N ALA A 50 -11.70 -9.07 8.56
CA ALA A 50 -11.07 -10.33 8.16
C ALA A 50 -9.56 -10.16 7.94
N PHE A 51 -8.82 -11.26 8.06
CA PHE A 51 -7.43 -11.37 7.69
C PHE A 51 -7.27 -12.35 6.54
N ILE A 52 -6.51 -11.95 5.54
CA ILE A 52 -6.03 -12.79 4.44
C ILE A 52 -4.66 -13.34 4.84
N ASP A 53 -4.30 -14.52 4.36
CA ASP A 53 -2.96 -15.10 4.55
C ASP A 53 -1.90 -14.12 4.00
N ASP A 54 -1.06 -13.64 4.87
CA ASP A 54 -0.09 -12.58 4.60
C ASP A 54 1.33 -13.12 4.30
N THR A 55 1.52 -14.45 4.35
CA THR A 55 2.84 -15.08 4.23
C THR A 55 3.60 -14.60 2.98
N ASP A 56 2.97 -14.69 1.82
CA ASP A 56 3.59 -14.29 0.55
C ASP A 56 3.86 -12.78 0.50
N TYR A 57 2.99 -11.98 1.12
CA TYR A 57 3.13 -10.52 1.17
C TYR A 57 4.25 -10.07 2.11
N VAL A 58 4.46 -10.78 3.22
CA VAL A 58 5.60 -10.55 4.12
C VAL A 58 6.91 -10.89 3.41
N GLU A 59 6.96 -12.00 2.67
CA GLU A 59 8.14 -12.37 1.87
C GLU A 59 8.42 -11.34 0.77
N ALA A 60 7.41 -10.90 0.04
CA ALA A 60 7.52 -9.87 -0.98
C ALA A 60 8.04 -8.55 -0.39
N LEU A 61 7.54 -8.14 0.78
CA LEU A 61 8.02 -6.96 1.48
C LEU A 61 9.50 -7.11 1.89
N SER A 62 9.90 -8.27 2.40
CA SER A 62 11.28 -8.54 2.79
C SER A 62 12.23 -8.47 1.59
N SER A 63 11.84 -9.08 0.46
CA SER A 63 12.62 -9.01 -0.79
C SER A 63 12.74 -7.57 -1.29
N ALA A 64 11.62 -6.85 -1.41
CA ALA A 64 11.61 -5.46 -1.85
C ALA A 64 12.45 -4.54 -0.97
N LYS A 65 12.50 -4.80 0.34
CA LYS A 65 13.37 -4.07 1.27
C LYS A 65 14.85 -4.33 0.98
N THR A 66 15.22 -5.58 0.74
CA THR A 66 16.60 -5.96 0.39
C THR A 66 17.03 -5.31 -0.92
N ASP A 67 16.17 -5.30 -1.93
CA ASP A 67 16.43 -4.68 -3.23
C ASP A 67 16.60 -3.16 -3.09
N TYR A 68 15.76 -2.51 -2.28
CA TYR A 68 15.89 -1.10 -1.96
C TYR A 68 17.22 -0.77 -1.29
N GLU A 69 17.61 -1.51 -0.25
CA GLU A 69 18.89 -1.32 0.44
C GLU A 69 20.09 -1.53 -0.51
N SER A 70 20.01 -2.51 -1.39
CA SER A 70 21.03 -2.77 -2.42
C SER A 70 21.15 -1.61 -3.41
N ALA A 71 20.02 -1.04 -3.83
CA ALA A 71 19.99 0.12 -4.72
C ALA A 71 20.54 1.39 -4.05
N VAL A 72 20.32 1.57 -2.74
CA VAL A 72 20.92 2.66 -1.95
C VAL A 72 22.43 2.54 -1.96
N VAL A 73 22.97 1.34 -1.71
CA VAL A 73 24.43 1.09 -1.73
C VAL A 73 25.00 1.36 -3.12
N ALA A 74 24.37 0.85 -4.17
CA ALA A 74 24.80 1.05 -5.55
C ALA A 74 24.84 2.54 -5.95
N LEU A 75 23.87 3.33 -5.53
CA LEU A 75 23.86 4.77 -5.75
C LEU A 75 25.04 5.47 -5.05
N GLU A 76 25.30 5.08 -3.78
CA GLU A 76 26.40 5.70 -3.03
C GLU A 76 27.77 5.31 -3.60
N GLU A 77 27.92 4.07 -4.08
CA GLU A 77 29.13 3.63 -4.79
C GLU A 77 29.36 4.45 -6.08
N GLU A 78 28.34 4.64 -6.91
CA GLU A 78 28.45 5.46 -8.11
C GLU A 78 28.77 6.93 -7.79
N ARG A 79 28.21 7.46 -6.71
CA ARG A 79 28.52 8.81 -6.25
C ARG A 79 29.98 8.96 -5.86
N LEU A 80 30.52 8.01 -5.09
CA LEU A 80 31.94 7.99 -4.69
C LEU A 80 32.85 7.86 -5.89
N GLN A 81 32.51 6.99 -6.86
CA GLN A 81 33.28 6.85 -8.12
C GLN A 81 33.23 8.14 -8.96
N GLY A 82 32.12 8.85 -8.96
CA GLY A 82 32.00 10.15 -9.60
C GLY A 82 32.93 11.21 -8.99
N VAL A 83 33.02 11.23 -7.65
CA VAL A 83 33.95 12.13 -6.93
C VAL A 83 35.39 11.78 -7.26
N GLN A 84 35.77 10.50 -7.28
CA GLN A 84 37.11 10.05 -7.65
C GLN A 84 37.47 10.45 -9.09
N ALA A 85 36.54 10.26 -10.03
CA ALA A 85 36.73 10.65 -11.42
C ALA A 85 36.95 12.16 -11.58
N LEU A 86 36.25 12.97 -10.80
CA LEU A 86 36.46 14.42 -10.77
C LEU A 86 37.84 14.80 -10.22
N ASP A 87 38.27 14.16 -9.13
CA ASP A 87 39.59 14.34 -8.53
C ASP A 87 40.73 13.98 -9.52
N GLU A 88 40.60 12.87 -10.23
CA GLU A 88 41.53 12.42 -11.25
C GLU A 88 41.61 13.43 -12.42
N TRP A 89 40.47 13.93 -12.88
CA TRP A 89 40.40 14.95 -13.90
C TRP A 89 41.16 16.21 -13.48
N GLN A 90 40.94 16.71 -12.28
CA GLN A 90 41.60 17.90 -11.74
C GLN A 90 43.13 17.72 -11.62
N ARG A 91 43.56 16.52 -11.21
CA ARG A 91 45.03 16.21 -11.12
C ARG A 91 45.69 16.01 -12.45
N SER A 92 44.96 15.70 -13.51
CA SER A 92 45.52 15.52 -14.86
C SER A 92 46.02 16.80 -15.49
N GLY A 93 45.77 17.97 -14.86
CA GLY A 93 46.21 19.27 -15.36
C GLY A 93 45.43 19.77 -16.57
N LEU A 94 44.35 19.14 -16.93
CA LEU A 94 43.44 19.59 -17.98
C LEU A 94 42.57 20.73 -17.43
N GLU A 95 42.60 21.87 -18.10
CA GLU A 95 41.78 23.03 -17.71
C GLU A 95 40.37 22.92 -18.34
N GLY A 96 39.36 23.33 -17.57
CA GLY A 96 37.97 23.38 -18.03
C GLY A 96 37.13 22.19 -17.58
N GLU A 97 35.87 22.15 -18.03
CA GLU A 97 35.00 21.02 -17.79
C GLU A 97 35.30 19.85 -18.73
N PRO A 98 35.17 18.59 -18.27
CA PRO A 98 35.33 17.43 -19.14
C PRO A 98 34.42 17.51 -20.37
N ALA A 99 34.98 17.22 -21.55
CA ALA A 99 34.23 17.26 -22.81
C ALA A 99 33.05 16.29 -22.90
N SER A 100 32.97 15.33 -21.96
CA SER A 100 31.90 14.34 -21.88
C SER A 100 31.47 14.09 -20.44
N ALA A 101 30.14 14.07 -20.21
CA ALA A 101 29.53 13.68 -18.94
C ALA A 101 29.89 12.25 -18.51
N LEU A 102 30.33 11.39 -19.44
CA LEU A 102 30.81 10.04 -19.17
C LEU A 102 32.08 10.03 -18.31
N VAL A 103 32.98 11.05 -18.48
CA VAL A 103 34.20 11.16 -17.69
C VAL A 103 33.88 11.31 -16.20
N LEU A 104 32.85 12.05 -15.87
CA LEU A 104 32.36 12.25 -14.49
C LEU A 104 31.31 11.22 -14.07
N ARG A 105 31.12 10.15 -14.84
CA ARG A 105 30.16 9.08 -14.54
C ARG A 105 28.71 9.54 -14.31
N GLN A 106 28.32 10.68 -14.84
CA GLN A 106 26.97 11.24 -14.65
C GLN A 106 25.84 10.35 -15.19
N PRO A 107 25.96 9.68 -16.36
CA PRO A 107 24.94 8.75 -16.81
C PRO A 107 24.78 7.55 -15.88
N GLN A 108 25.88 7.02 -15.32
CA GLN A 108 25.87 5.92 -14.36
C GLN A 108 25.19 6.33 -13.06
N LEU A 109 25.48 7.52 -12.55
CA LEU A 109 24.83 8.08 -11.38
C LEU A 109 23.31 8.24 -11.59
N LYS A 110 22.89 8.73 -12.77
CA LYS A 110 21.47 8.83 -13.14
C LYS A 110 20.80 7.47 -13.23
N ALA A 111 21.49 6.48 -13.79
CA ALA A 111 20.99 5.11 -13.88
C ALA A 111 20.80 4.50 -12.48
N ALA A 112 21.78 4.66 -11.59
CA ALA A 112 21.69 4.19 -10.20
C ALA A 112 20.55 4.89 -9.44
N GLN A 113 20.36 6.19 -9.65
CA GLN A 113 19.24 6.93 -9.08
C GLN A 113 17.89 6.39 -9.58
N ALA A 114 17.76 6.12 -10.88
CA ALA A 114 16.53 5.55 -11.45
C ALA A 114 16.25 4.15 -10.88
N SER A 115 17.27 3.32 -10.69
CA SER A 115 17.13 2.00 -10.05
C SER A 115 16.69 2.11 -8.59
N LEU A 116 17.20 3.09 -7.85
CA LEU A 116 16.75 3.36 -6.48
C LEU A 116 15.27 3.80 -6.44
N ASP A 117 14.88 4.68 -7.36
CA ASP A 117 13.49 5.15 -7.43
C ASP A 117 12.53 4.00 -7.78
N GLU A 118 12.93 3.08 -8.67
CA GLU A 118 12.19 1.86 -8.99
C GLU A 118 12.06 0.94 -7.77
N ALA A 119 13.17 0.62 -7.11
CA ALA A 119 13.18 -0.22 -5.92
C ALA A 119 12.32 0.37 -4.80
N LYS A 120 12.32 1.69 -4.64
CA LYS A 120 11.45 2.39 -3.70
C LYS A 120 9.97 2.21 -4.04
N GLN A 121 9.58 2.29 -5.31
CA GLN A 121 8.19 2.09 -5.73
C GLN A 121 7.74 0.64 -5.47
N VAL A 122 8.61 -0.34 -5.74
CA VAL A 122 8.33 -1.75 -5.44
C VAL A 122 8.14 -1.96 -3.94
N LEU A 123 8.99 -1.37 -3.10
CA LEU A 123 8.88 -1.43 -1.65
C LEU A 123 7.56 -0.82 -1.15
N GLU A 124 7.17 0.35 -1.65
CA GLU A 124 5.90 0.99 -1.26
C GLU A 124 4.68 0.17 -1.73
N THR A 125 4.78 -0.49 -2.89
CA THR A 125 3.74 -1.42 -3.35
C THR A 125 3.62 -2.62 -2.43
N ALA A 126 4.73 -3.27 -2.08
CA ALA A 126 4.73 -4.43 -1.19
C ALA A 126 4.18 -4.08 0.23
N LYS A 127 4.50 -2.90 0.75
CA LYS A 127 3.92 -2.41 2.02
C LYS A 127 2.40 -2.25 1.94
N ARG A 128 1.92 -1.66 0.84
CA ARG A 128 0.49 -1.45 0.62
C ARG A 128 -0.26 -2.76 0.48
N ASP A 129 0.30 -3.71 -0.29
CA ASP A 129 -0.32 -5.00 -0.52
C ASP A 129 -0.40 -5.83 0.77
N LEU A 130 0.64 -5.75 1.61
CA LEU A 130 0.61 -6.33 2.95
C LEU A 130 -0.47 -5.67 3.83
N ALA A 131 -0.61 -4.34 3.78
CA ALA A 131 -1.67 -3.66 4.53
C ALA A 131 -3.08 -4.08 4.06
N PHE A 132 -3.25 -4.42 2.80
CA PHE A 132 -4.53 -4.88 2.25
C PHE A 132 -4.89 -6.32 2.62
N THR A 133 -3.99 -7.09 3.25
CA THR A 133 -4.32 -8.39 3.85
C THR A 133 -5.24 -8.24 5.07
N GLU A 134 -5.24 -7.06 5.70
CA GLU A 134 -6.21 -6.71 6.74
C GLU A 134 -7.41 -6.01 6.11
N ILE A 135 -8.54 -6.69 6.03
CA ILE A 135 -9.77 -6.10 5.50
C ILE A 135 -10.46 -5.30 6.62
N THR A 136 -10.50 -3.99 6.45
CA THR A 136 -11.08 -3.07 7.45
C THR A 136 -12.33 -2.37 6.93
N ALA A 137 -13.23 -1.99 7.85
CA ALA A 137 -14.41 -1.20 7.52
C ALA A 137 -14.00 0.24 7.16
N PRO A 138 -14.39 0.77 5.98
CA PRO A 138 -14.03 2.13 5.54
C PRO A 138 -14.82 3.23 6.26
N PHE A 139 -15.97 2.91 6.82
CA PHE A 139 -16.86 3.79 7.59
C PHE A 139 -17.72 2.98 8.56
N ASP A 140 -18.43 3.66 9.45
CA ASP A 140 -19.39 3.01 10.36
C ASP A 140 -20.57 2.47 9.55
N ALA A 141 -20.80 1.16 9.60
CA ALA A 141 -21.78 0.49 8.76
C ALA A 141 -22.52 -0.65 9.46
N LEU A 142 -23.68 -0.97 8.93
CA LEU A 142 -24.39 -2.22 9.22
C LEU A 142 -24.02 -3.26 8.14
N VAL A 143 -23.58 -4.43 8.55
CA VAL A 143 -23.30 -5.55 7.65
C VAL A 143 -24.61 -6.16 7.16
N VAL A 144 -24.93 -5.99 5.89
CA VAL A 144 -26.17 -6.53 5.29
C VAL A 144 -26.00 -7.99 4.92
N THR A 145 -24.91 -8.32 4.24
CA THR A 145 -24.57 -9.69 3.83
C THR A 145 -23.06 -9.92 3.98
N ARG A 146 -22.69 -11.18 4.21
CA ARG A 146 -21.31 -11.64 4.25
C ARG A 146 -21.20 -12.89 3.37
N ASP A 147 -20.52 -12.75 2.24
CA ASP A 147 -20.36 -13.80 1.23
C ASP A 147 -19.04 -14.59 1.38
N VAL A 148 -18.29 -14.34 2.46
CA VAL A 148 -17.00 -14.97 2.73
C VAL A 148 -17.05 -15.79 4.03
N SER A 149 -16.28 -16.86 4.08
CA SER A 149 -16.15 -17.75 5.23
C SER A 149 -14.67 -18.01 5.54
N LEU A 150 -14.38 -18.50 6.73
CA LEU A 150 -13.05 -18.95 7.11
C LEU A 150 -12.56 -20.01 6.10
N GLY A 151 -11.36 -19.81 5.55
CA GLY A 151 -10.80 -20.68 4.53
C GLY A 151 -11.25 -20.38 3.10
N SER A 152 -12.18 -19.45 2.87
CA SER A 152 -12.51 -18.96 1.52
C SER A 152 -11.28 -18.31 0.87
N TYR A 153 -11.15 -18.48 -0.44
CA TYR A 153 -10.19 -17.76 -1.26
C TYR A 153 -10.89 -16.54 -1.89
N VAL A 154 -10.29 -15.38 -1.78
CA VAL A 154 -10.78 -14.11 -2.30
C VAL A 154 -9.82 -13.53 -3.34
#